data_5e1e8991d694e26f0168da3424f196ed
#
_entry.id   5e1e8991d694e26f0168da3424f196ed
#
_cell.length_a   1.000
_cell.length_b   1.000
_cell.length_c   1.000
_cell.angle_alpha   90.00
_cell.angle_beta   90.00
_cell.angle_gamma   90.00
#
_symmetry.space_group_name_H-M   'P 1'
#
loop_
_entity.id
_entity.type
_entity.pdbx_description
1 polymer ?
#
loop_
_entity_poly.entity_id
_entity_poly.type
_entity_poly.pdbx_seq_one_letter_code
_entity_poly.pdbx_strand_id
1 'polypeptide(L)'
;MQEPRPFLIGGLWQRGEAVIPVHNPFTGRLLAEVSSASSADADAAVQSTVDAAAAMGALPSHARYYALQKIAGGLYDRREEFARLMTAESGDRKSVV
;
A
#
# COMPACT_ATOMS: atom_id res chain seq x y z
N MET A 1 -17.63 -12.41 0.87
CA MET A 1 -16.74 -11.56 1.69
C MET A 1 -15.36 -11.55 1.08
N GLN A 2 -14.79 -10.38 0.91
CA GLN A 2 -13.44 -10.29 0.37
C GLN A 2 -12.41 -10.70 1.42
N GLU A 3 -11.33 -11.30 0.94
CA GLU A 3 -10.21 -11.63 1.81
C GLU A 3 -9.50 -10.36 2.29
N PRO A 4 -8.92 -10.37 3.50
CA PRO A 4 -8.14 -9.23 3.98
C PRO A 4 -7.02 -8.87 3.01
N ARG A 5 -6.80 -7.57 2.83
CA ARG A 5 -5.73 -7.07 1.97
C ARG A 5 -4.38 -7.43 2.57
N PRO A 6 -3.48 -8.02 1.78
CA PRO A 6 -2.14 -8.37 2.27
C PRO A 6 -1.23 -7.16 2.33
N PHE A 7 -0.08 -7.33 3.00
CA PHE A 7 1.01 -6.37 2.95
C PHE A 7 2.22 -6.97 2.24
N LEU A 8 3.14 -6.11 1.84
CA LEU A 8 4.29 -6.50 1.02
C LEU A 8 5.56 -6.46 1.86
N ILE A 9 6.30 -7.57 1.88
CA ILE A 9 7.63 -7.65 2.50
C ILE A 9 8.55 -8.39 1.54
N GLY A 10 9.66 -7.76 1.16
CA GLY A 10 10.66 -8.38 0.31
C GLY A 10 10.13 -8.82 -1.05
N GLY A 11 9.17 -8.11 -1.62
CA GLY A 11 8.57 -8.45 -2.90
C GLY A 11 7.51 -9.53 -2.83
N LEU A 12 7.18 -10.03 -1.63
CA LEU A 12 6.18 -11.07 -1.45
C LEU A 12 4.98 -10.54 -0.68
N TRP A 13 3.79 -10.84 -1.18
CA TRP A 13 2.55 -10.50 -0.50
C TRP A 13 2.31 -11.47 0.65
N GLN A 14 2.02 -10.93 1.83
CA GLN A 14 1.82 -11.70 3.04
C GLN A 14 0.57 -11.24 3.78
N ARG A 15 0.00 -12.13 4.57
CA ARG A 15 -1.15 -11.84 5.41
C ARG A 15 -0.76 -11.98 6.87
N GLY A 16 -1.25 -11.04 7.68
CA GLY A 16 -1.06 -11.11 9.12
C GLY A 16 -2.05 -12.07 9.78
N GLU A 17 -1.80 -12.40 11.02
CA GLU A 17 -2.70 -13.24 11.83
C GLU A 17 -3.95 -12.47 12.24
N ALA A 18 -3.83 -11.16 12.38
CA ALA A 18 -4.93 -10.28 12.74
C ALA A 18 -5.31 -9.39 11.56
N VAL A 19 -6.51 -8.83 11.60
CA VAL A 19 -7.00 -7.92 10.58
C VAL A 19 -7.47 -6.62 11.23
N ILE A 20 -7.39 -5.56 10.45
CA ILE A 20 -7.88 -4.24 10.84
C ILE A 20 -9.05 -3.91 9.91
N PRO A 21 -10.25 -3.67 10.44
CA PRO A 21 -11.37 -3.27 9.61
C PRO A 21 -11.24 -1.79 9.23
N VAL A 22 -11.56 -1.48 7.98
CA VAL A 22 -11.58 -0.10 7.47
C VAL A 22 -13.03 0.24 7.14
N HIS A 23 -13.57 1.22 7.85
CA HIS A 23 -14.95 1.66 7.68
C HIS A 23 -15.01 3.04 7.05
N ASN A 24 -16.08 3.29 6.31
CA ASN A 24 -16.43 4.65 5.92
C ASN A 24 -16.83 5.41 7.19
N PRO A 25 -16.11 6.45 7.61
CA PRO A 25 -16.42 7.14 8.87
C PRO A 25 -17.75 7.89 8.86
N PHE A 26 -18.28 8.18 7.68
CA PHE A 26 -19.56 8.88 7.54
C PHE A 26 -20.75 7.92 7.64
N THR A 27 -20.69 6.78 6.97
CA THR A 27 -21.80 5.82 6.91
C THR A 27 -21.65 4.65 7.88
N GLY A 28 -20.46 4.39 8.38
CA GLY A 28 -20.14 3.23 9.19
C GLY A 28 -19.99 1.93 8.40
N ARG A 29 -20.16 1.98 7.10
CA ARG A 29 -20.09 0.79 6.25
C ARG A 29 -18.67 0.23 6.20
N LEU A 30 -18.56 -1.09 6.34
CA LEU A 30 -17.27 -1.77 6.17
C LEU A 30 -16.84 -1.71 4.71
N LEU A 31 -15.68 -1.14 4.45
CA LEU A 31 -15.11 -1.03 3.10
C LEU A 31 -14.20 -2.19 2.77
N ALA A 32 -13.33 -2.56 3.71
CA ALA A 32 -12.35 -3.62 3.52
C ALA A 32 -11.76 -4.00 4.86
N GLU A 33 -11.05 -5.13 4.86
CA GLU A 33 -10.19 -5.52 5.97
C GLU A 33 -8.76 -5.57 5.46
N VAL A 34 -7.82 -5.12 6.28
CA VAL A 34 -6.41 -5.17 5.94
C VAL A 34 -5.67 -6.01 6.96
N SER A 35 -4.65 -6.73 6.50
CA SER A 35 -3.83 -7.53 7.39
C SER A 35 -3.02 -6.64 8.33
N SER A 36 -3.00 -7.00 9.61
CA SER A 36 -2.19 -6.31 10.61
C SER A 36 -0.83 -6.98 10.71
N ALA A 37 0.23 -6.20 10.58
CA ALA A 37 1.59 -6.70 10.71
C ALA A 37 1.96 -6.84 12.18
N SER A 38 2.65 -7.93 12.53
CA SER A 38 3.22 -8.12 13.85
C SER A 38 4.56 -7.37 13.97
N SER A 39 5.11 -7.31 15.19
CA SER A 39 6.45 -6.74 15.35
C SER A 39 7.52 -7.57 14.62
N ALA A 40 7.34 -8.87 14.54
CA ALA A 40 8.23 -9.74 13.75
C ALA A 40 8.13 -9.42 12.26
N ASP A 41 6.92 -9.15 11.75
CA ASP A 41 6.73 -8.73 10.36
C ASP A 41 7.41 -7.38 10.09
N ALA A 42 7.31 -6.45 11.02
CA ALA A 42 7.96 -5.15 10.91
C ALA A 42 9.49 -5.29 10.86
N ASP A 43 10.04 -6.15 11.72
CA ASP A 43 11.48 -6.43 11.72
C ASP A 43 11.93 -7.06 10.40
N ALA A 44 11.15 -7.99 9.87
CA ALA A 44 11.42 -8.62 8.58
C ALA A 44 11.38 -7.60 7.43
N ALA A 45 10.44 -6.66 7.48
CA ALA A 45 10.34 -5.60 6.48
C ALA A 45 11.58 -4.70 6.51
N VAL A 46 12.01 -4.29 7.70
CA VAL A 46 13.22 -3.48 7.86
C VAL A 46 14.44 -4.24 7.35
N GLN A 47 14.58 -5.50 7.72
CA GLN A 47 15.71 -6.33 7.28
C GLN A 47 15.74 -6.47 5.75
N SER A 48 14.57 -6.67 5.14
CA SER A 48 14.43 -6.74 3.69
C SER A 48 14.96 -5.47 3.01
N THR A 49 14.64 -4.30 3.55
CA THR A 49 15.13 -3.04 2.98
C THR A 49 16.63 -2.86 3.18
N VAL A 50 17.17 -3.27 4.33
CA VAL A 50 18.61 -3.25 4.58
C VAL A 50 19.34 -4.14 3.58
N ASP A 51 18.83 -5.35 3.35
CA ASP A 51 19.43 -6.30 2.41
C ASP A 51 19.40 -5.78 0.97
N ALA A 52 18.36 -5.01 0.61
CA ALA A 52 18.18 -4.47 -0.73
C ALA A 52 18.97 -3.17 -0.96
N ALA A 53 19.46 -2.52 0.09
CA ALA A 53 20.03 -1.19 -0.01
C ALA A 53 21.24 -1.11 -0.94
N ALA A 54 22.13 -2.10 -0.89
CA ALA A 54 23.32 -2.12 -1.75
C ALA A 54 22.96 -2.26 -3.22
N ALA A 55 22.05 -3.17 -3.55
CA ALA A 55 21.60 -3.37 -4.93
C ALA A 55 20.87 -2.14 -5.46
N MET A 56 20.01 -1.54 -4.63
CA MET A 56 19.30 -0.32 -5.02
C MET A 56 20.25 0.84 -5.24
N GLY A 57 21.24 1.01 -4.36
CA GLY A 57 22.25 2.06 -4.51
C GLY A 57 23.16 1.87 -5.71
N ALA A 58 23.34 0.63 -6.16
CA ALA A 58 24.16 0.32 -7.35
C ALA A 58 23.42 0.56 -8.66
N LEU A 59 22.11 0.74 -8.66
CA LEU A 59 21.35 1.02 -9.86
C LEU A 59 21.73 2.39 -10.42
N PRO A 60 21.90 2.51 -11.76
CA PRO A 60 22.13 3.82 -12.37
C PRO A 60 20.89 4.71 -12.21
N SER A 61 21.10 6.02 -12.20
CA SER A 61 20.04 7.01 -11.98
C SER A 61 18.87 6.83 -12.94
N HIS A 62 19.14 6.51 -14.20
CA HIS A 62 18.06 6.35 -15.19
C HIS A 62 17.16 5.16 -14.89
N ALA A 63 17.71 4.08 -14.30
CA ALA A 63 16.90 2.92 -13.93
C ALA A 63 15.94 3.27 -12.79
N ARG A 64 16.40 4.03 -11.80
CA ARG A 64 15.53 4.52 -10.70
C ARG A 64 14.50 5.50 -11.23
N TYR A 65 14.89 6.36 -12.15
CA TYR A 65 13.97 7.30 -12.80
C TYR A 65 12.83 6.56 -13.50
N TYR A 66 13.14 5.54 -14.31
CA TYR A 66 12.12 4.78 -15.01
C TYR A 66 11.21 4.01 -14.05
N ALA A 67 11.74 3.48 -12.95
CA ALA A 67 10.92 2.81 -11.95
C ALA A 67 9.91 3.78 -11.32
N LEU A 68 10.36 4.97 -10.95
CA LEU A 68 9.48 6.01 -10.39
C LEU A 68 8.46 6.50 -11.41
N GLN A 69 8.86 6.66 -12.66
CA GLN A 69 7.96 7.02 -13.76
C GLN A 69 6.85 6.00 -13.94
N LYS A 70 7.18 4.72 -13.85
CA LYS A 70 6.21 3.64 -13.97
C LYS A 70 5.22 3.67 -12.83
N ILE A 71 5.69 3.91 -11.61
CA ILE A 71 4.81 4.05 -10.43
C ILE A 71 3.88 5.24 -10.60
N ALA A 72 4.43 6.40 -10.99
CA ALA A 72 3.64 7.61 -11.19
C ALA A 72 2.57 7.42 -12.27
N GLY A 73 2.95 6.76 -13.39
CA GLY A 73 2.02 6.46 -14.46
C GLY A 73 0.88 5.56 -14.02
N GLY A 74 1.21 4.53 -13.21
CA GLY A 74 0.19 3.63 -12.66
C GLY A 74 -0.78 4.35 -11.73
N LEU A 75 -0.27 5.25 -10.89
CA LEU A 75 -1.12 6.07 -10.02
C LEU A 75 -2.03 6.99 -10.84
N TYR A 76 -1.49 7.63 -11.87
CA TYR A 76 -2.26 8.51 -12.74
C TYR A 76 -3.38 7.75 -13.46
N ASP A 77 -3.07 6.58 -14.00
CA ASP A 77 -4.05 5.76 -14.73
C ASP A 77 -5.21 5.31 -13.83
N ARG A 78 -4.93 5.15 -12.54
CA ARG A 78 -5.93 4.72 -11.56
C ARG A 78 -6.39 5.86 -10.65
N ARG A 79 -6.21 7.11 -11.07
CA ARG A 79 -6.45 8.28 -10.23
C ARG A 79 -7.89 8.37 -9.71
N GLU A 80 -8.87 8.00 -10.53
CA GLU A 80 -10.25 8.02 -10.08
C GLU A 80 -10.55 6.95 -9.05
N GLU A 81 -9.97 5.77 -9.22
CA GLU A 81 -10.08 4.68 -8.26
C GLU A 81 -9.52 5.11 -6.90
N PHE A 82 -8.32 5.71 -6.90
CA PHE A 82 -7.70 6.22 -5.68
C PHE A 82 -8.52 7.34 -5.05
N ALA A 83 -9.05 8.26 -5.85
CA ALA A 83 -9.86 9.36 -5.35
C ALA A 83 -11.13 8.86 -4.66
N ARG A 84 -11.81 7.90 -5.25
CA ARG A 84 -13.01 7.29 -4.66
C ARG A 84 -12.69 6.57 -3.36
N LEU A 85 -11.57 5.88 -3.33
CA LEU A 85 -11.14 5.14 -2.16
C LEU A 85 -10.80 6.10 -1.01
N MET A 86 -10.07 7.16 -1.30
CA MET A 86 -9.76 8.19 -0.31
C MET A 86 -11.02 8.84 0.25
N THR A 87 -11.98 9.14 -0.62
CA THR A 87 -13.26 9.69 -0.19
C THR A 87 -14.02 8.72 0.72
N ALA A 88 -14.05 7.44 0.36
CA ALA A 88 -14.75 6.43 1.14
C ALA A 88 -14.09 6.23 2.51
N GLU A 89 -12.76 6.21 2.58
CA GLU A 89 -12.03 5.97 3.81
C GLU A 89 -12.02 7.18 4.75
N SER A 90 -11.98 8.40 4.19
CA SER A 90 -11.93 9.62 4.97
C SER A 90 -13.32 10.24 5.22
N GLY A 91 -14.31 9.85 4.43
CA GLY A 91 -15.62 10.48 4.45
C GLY A 91 -15.63 11.90 3.87
N ASP A 92 -14.55 12.30 3.21
CA ASP A 92 -14.39 13.66 2.68
C ASP A 92 -14.75 13.70 1.20
N ARG A 93 -15.87 14.38 0.89
CA ARG A 93 -16.33 14.52 -0.49
C ARG A 93 -15.42 15.40 -1.35
N LYS A 94 -14.64 16.27 -0.74
CA LYS A 94 -13.76 17.20 -1.46
C LYS A 94 -12.57 16.49 -2.09
N SER A 95 -12.18 15.35 -1.57
CA SER A 95 -11.04 14.61 -2.11
C SER A 95 -11.32 13.96 -3.46
N VAL A 96 -12.56 13.99 -3.94
CA VAL A 96 -12.94 13.46 -5.26
C VAL A 96 -12.66 14.46 -6.38
N VAL A 97 -12.51 15.70 -6.04
CA VAL A 97 -12.35 16.78 -7.04
C VAL A 97 -10.98 16.78 -7.76
#